data_243090b595764c3717511b5a6cd34dfa
#
_entry.id   243090b595764c3717511b5a6cd34dfa
#
_cell.length_a   1.000
_cell.length_b   1.000
_cell.length_c   1.000
_cell.angle_alpha   90.00
_cell.angle_beta   90.00
_cell.angle_gamma   90.00
#
_symmetry.space_group_name_H-M   'P 1'
#
loop_
_entity.id
_entity.type
_entity.pdbx_description
1 polymer ?
#
loop_
_entity_poly.entity_id
_entity_poly.type
_entity_poly.pdbx_seq_one_letter_code
_entity_poly.pdbx_strand_id
1 'polypeptide(L)'
;MYAYKKAEKIIEKDITTPHARVLSNLIISLESEVDFDIRSLYNLNHDEFELTIEILKEWRFSRHYMSKSKAFSSAYYAHGFLDESKKFLLKPETEA
;
A
#
# COMPACT_ATOMS: atom_id res chain seq x y z
N MET A 1 13.34 5.84 3.96
CA MET A 1 12.06 5.12 4.09
C MET A 1 11.04 5.89 4.90
N TYR A 2 11.16 7.19 4.82
CA TYR A 2 10.31 8.07 5.59
C TYR A 2 8.85 8.03 5.13
N ALA A 3 8.65 8.03 3.82
CA ALA A 3 7.28 8.03 3.30
C ALA A 3 6.56 6.72 3.58
N TYR A 4 7.27 5.62 3.54
CA TYR A 4 6.67 4.33 3.87
C TYR A 4 6.23 4.28 5.33
N LYS A 5 7.00 4.90 6.21
CA LYS A 5 6.62 4.93 7.62
C LYS A 5 5.39 5.80 7.84
N LYS A 6 5.30 6.90 7.10
CA LYS A 6 4.11 7.73 7.19
C LYS A 6 2.90 6.98 6.67
N ALA A 7 3.07 6.25 5.58
CA ALA A 7 1.97 5.46 5.02
C ALA A 7 1.53 4.40 6.01
N GLU A 8 2.48 3.75 6.65
CA GLU A 8 2.16 2.74 7.65
C GLU A 8 1.26 3.30 8.73
N LYS A 9 1.60 4.48 9.25
CA LYS A 9 0.81 5.10 10.31
C LYS A 9 -0.58 5.49 9.84
N ILE A 10 -0.69 5.99 8.63
CA ILE A 10 -1.98 6.37 8.09
C ILE A 10 -2.88 5.15 7.94
N ILE A 11 -2.32 4.07 7.42
CA ILE A 11 -3.07 2.85 7.22
C ILE A 11 -3.53 2.26 8.55
N GLU A 12 -2.63 2.24 9.53
CA GLU A 12 -2.95 1.64 10.82
C GLU A 12 -3.96 2.45 11.61
N LYS A 13 -3.97 3.75 11.37
CA LYS A 13 -4.88 4.61 12.10
C LYS A 13 -6.34 4.33 11.74
N ASP A 14 -6.62 4.19 10.44
CA ASP A 14 -7.99 3.93 10.00
C ASP A 14 -7.95 3.42 8.58
N ILE A 15 -8.07 2.10 8.43
CA ILE A 15 -7.96 1.45 7.14
C ILE A 15 -9.16 1.73 6.23
N THR A 16 -10.19 2.37 6.74
CA THR A 16 -11.40 2.62 5.97
C THR A 16 -11.37 3.96 5.23
N THR A 17 -10.41 4.82 5.54
CA THR A 17 -10.35 6.11 4.86
C THR A 17 -9.93 5.93 3.40
N PRO A 18 -10.39 6.83 2.52
CA PRO A 18 -9.97 6.74 1.11
C PRO A 18 -8.46 6.80 0.95
N HIS A 19 -7.80 7.68 1.72
CA HIS A 19 -6.35 7.80 1.64
C HIS A 19 -5.66 6.50 2.02
N ALA A 20 -6.10 5.88 3.12
CA ALA A 20 -5.49 4.62 3.55
C ALA A 20 -5.70 3.53 2.51
N ARG A 21 -6.86 3.51 1.88
CA ARG A 21 -7.14 2.50 0.86
C ARG A 21 -6.25 2.68 -0.37
N VAL A 22 -6.08 3.92 -0.80
CA VAL A 22 -5.20 4.18 -1.94
C VAL A 22 -3.77 3.78 -1.60
N LEU A 23 -3.30 4.16 -0.42
CA LEU A 23 -1.94 3.81 -0.02
C LEU A 23 -1.75 2.30 0.10
N SER A 24 -2.74 1.61 0.67
CA SER A 24 -2.66 0.15 0.78
C SER A 24 -2.58 -0.50 -0.59
N ASN A 25 -3.45 -0.07 -1.49
CA ASN A 25 -3.46 -0.64 -2.84
C ASN A 25 -2.16 -0.37 -3.57
N LEU A 26 -1.62 0.84 -3.40
CA LEU A 26 -0.37 1.18 -4.04
C LEU A 26 0.77 0.31 -3.54
N ILE A 27 0.90 0.18 -2.24
CA ILE A 27 1.99 -0.59 -1.66
C ILE A 27 1.89 -2.06 -2.05
N ILE A 28 0.68 -2.61 -2.02
CA ILE A 28 0.48 -3.98 -2.45
C ILE A 28 0.88 -4.14 -3.92
N SER A 29 0.48 -3.20 -4.75
CA SER A 29 0.79 -3.25 -6.17
C SER A 29 2.29 -3.22 -6.40
N LEU A 30 2.99 -2.34 -5.70
CA LEU A 30 4.43 -2.20 -5.89
C LEU A 30 5.20 -3.45 -5.44
N GLU A 31 4.73 -4.10 -4.39
CA GLU A 31 5.46 -5.23 -3.84
C GLU A 31 5.00 -6.57 -4.39
N SER A 32 3.79 -6.64 -4.90
CA SER A 32 3.23 -7.92 -5.35
C SER A 32 2.94 -7.94 -6.84
N GLU A 33 3.31 -6.89 -7.56
CA GLU A 33 3.13 -6.81 -9.00
C GLU A 33 1.68 -6.97 -9.42
N VAL A 34 0.79 -6.39 -8.64
CA VAL A 34 -0.63 -6.36 -8.93
C VAL A 34 -0.96 -5.00 -9.53
N ASP A 35 -1.94 -4.97 -10.41
CA ASP A 35 -2.33 -3.72 -11.06
C ASP A 35 -2.81 -2.71 -10.04
N PHE A 36 -2.54 -1.44 -10.34
CA PHE A 36 -2.98 -0.33 -9.52
C PHE A 36 -3.78 0.63 -10.38
N ASP A 37 -4.95 1.01 -9.90
CA ASP A 37 -5.77 1.97 -10.62
C ASP A 37 -5.21 3.38 -10.39
N ILE A 38 -4.46 3.85 -11.37
CA ILE A 38 -3.81 5.16 -11.26
C ILE A 38 -4.82 6.29 -11.07
N ARG A 39 -6.05 6.11 -11.55
CA ARG A 39 -7.05 7.15 -11.40
C ARG A 39 -7.54 7.32 -9.97
N SER A 40 -7.28 6.34 -9.12
CA SER A 40 -7.64 6.48 -7.72
C SER A 40 -6.88 7.62 -7.05
N LEU A 41 -5.75 8.04 -7.62
CA LEU A 41 -5.00 9.18 -7.10
C LEU A 41 -5.78 10.48 -7.20
N TYR A 42 -6.78 10.51 -8.05
CA TYR A 42 -7.60 11.69 -8.25
C TYR A 42 -8.37 12.06 -6.97
N ASN A 43 -8.57 11.10 -6.09
CA ASN A 43 -9.31 11.32 -4.86
C ASN A 43 -8.45 11.88 -3.73
N LEU A 44 -7.17 12.07 -3.97
CA LEU A 44 -6.25 12.54 -2.95
C LEU A 44 -6.13 14.06 -3.02
N ASN A 45 -5.96 14.68 -1.84
CA ASN A 45 -5.65 16.10 -1.84
C ASN A 45 -4.18 16.28 -2.13
N HIS A 46 -3.73 17.54 -2.14
CA HIS A 46 -2.36 17.85 -2.53
C HIS A 46 -1.34 17.14 -1.64
N ASP A 47 -1.50 17.22 -0.34
CA ASP A 47 -0.54 16.62 0.59
C ASP A 47 -0.53 15.11 0.47
N GLU A 48 -1.70 14.52 0.31
CA GLU A 48 -1.81 13.08 0.15
C GLU A 48 -1.15 12.63 -1.14
N PHE A 49 -1.33 13.39 -2.19
CA PHE A 49 -0.69 13.07 -3.47
C PHE A 49 0.82 13.18 -3.36
N GLU A 50 1.31 14.20 -2.66
CA GLU A 50 2.75 14.37 -2.46
C GLU A 50 3.36 13.19 -1.75
N LEU A 51 2.66 12.68 -0.73
CA LEU A 51 3.14 11.51 -0.01
C LEU A 51 3.21 10.31 -0.94
N THR A 52 2.23 10.16 -1.80
CA THR A 52 2.22 9.07 -2.77
C THR A 52 3.44 9.13 -3.68
N ILE A 53 3.79 10.33 -4.15
CA ILE A 53 4.98 10.50 -4.97
C ILE A 53 6.23 10.11 -4.20
N GLU A 54 6.31 10.48 -2.92
CA GLU A 54 7.47 10.13 -2.11
C GLU A 54 7.58 8.63 -1.92
N ILE A 55 6.44 7.95 -1.80
CA ILE A 55 6.45 6.50 -1.70
C ILE A 55 7.04 5.88 -2.96
N LEU A 56 6.64 6.39 -4.11
CA LEU A 56 7.17 5.89 -5.37
C LEU A 56 8.67 6.08 -5.46
N LYS A 57 9.16 7.22 -4.99
CA LYS A 57 10.59 7.48 -4.99
C LYS A 57 11.33 6.50 -4.08
N GLU A 58 10.80 6.27 -2.89
CA GLU A 58 11.43 5.34 -1.98
C GLU A 58 11.42 3.93 -2.54
N TRP A 59 10.31 3.53 -3.13
CA TRP A 59 10.22 2.22 -3.75
C TRP A 59 11.27 2.07 -4.84
N ARG A 60 11.43 3.10 -5.66
CA ARG A 60 12.35 3.04 -6.78
C ARG A 60 13.81 2.96 -6.34
N PHE A 61 14.15 3.67 -5.28
CA PHE A 61 15.55 3.80 -4.87
C PHE A 61 15.95 2.93 -3.69
N SER A 62 15.00 2.43 -2.92
CA SER A 62 15.29 1.60 -1.74
C SER A 62 14.45 0.35 -1.75
N ARG A 63 14.29 -0.22 -2.92
CA ARG A 63 13.33 -1.29 -3.12
C ARG A 63 13.52 -2.48 -2.20
N HIS A 64 14.76 -2.87 -1.97
CA HIS A 64 15.01 -4.08 -1.19
C HIS A 64 14.63 -3.93 0.29
N TYR A 65 14.42 -2.72 0.75
CA TYR A 65 13.99 -2.51 2.13
C TYR A 65 12.48 -2.59 2.28
N MET A 66 11.76 -2.33 1.22
CA MET A 66 10.33 -2.17 1.32
C MET A 66 9.59 -3.46 1.58
N SER A 67 10.08 -4.55 1.05
CA SER A 67 9.42 -5.83 1.26
C SER A 67 9.46 -6.26 2.73
N LYS A 68 10.34 -5.64 3.50
CA LYS A 68 10.45 -5.95 4.91
C LYS A 68 9.82 -4.89 5.81
N SER A 69 9.20 -3.88 5.23
CA SER A 69 8.65 -2.81 6.02
C SER A 69 7.32 -3.20 6.63
N LYS A 70 7.02 -2.58 7.75
CA LYS A 70 5.71 -2.79 8.37
C LYS A 70 4.60 -2.18 7.53
N ALA A 71 4.94 -1.22 6.68
CA ALA A 71 3.95 -0.64 5.81
C ALA A 71 3.39 -1.68 4.85
N PHE A 72 4.23 -2.57 4.34
CA PHE A 72 3.74 -3.62 3.48
C PHE A 72 2.81 -4.56 4.25
N SER A 73 3.19 -4.93 5.46
CA SER A 73 2.34 -5.79 6.27
C SER A 73 1.02 -5.13 6.59
N SER A 74 1.06 -3.85 6.94
CA SER A 74 -0.17 -3.12 7.24
C SER A 74 -1.06 -3.03 6.02
N ALA A 75 -0.48 -2.74 4.86
CA ALA A 75 -1.24 -2.64 3.63
C ALA A 75 -1.85 -3.99 3.26
N TYR A 76 -1.09 -5.04 3.41
CA TYR A 76 -1.55 -6.38 3.09
C TYR A 76 -2.74 -6.75 3.97
N TYR A 77 -2.61 -6.49 5.26
CA TYR A 77 -3.69 -6.76 6.20
C TYR A 77 -4.94 -5.96 5.87
N ALA A 78 -4.77 -4.67 5.60
CA ALA A 78 -5.92 -3.82 5.30
C ALA A 78 -6.61 -4.26 4.03
N HIS A 79 -5.82 -4.64 3.02
CA HIS A 79 -6.37 -5.08 1.75
C HIS A 79 -7.21 -6.34 1.96
N GLY A 80 -6.69 -7.29 2.71
CA GLY A 80 -7.41 -8.52 3.00
C GLY A 80 -8.64 -8.28 3.86
N PHE A 81 -8.55 -7.33 4.78
CA PHE A 81 -9.67 -7.02 5.64
C PHE A 81 -10.82 -6.39 4.87
N LEU A 82 -10.48 -5.52 3.92
CA LEU A 82 -11.49 -4.82 3.14
C LEU A 82 -12.10 -5.68 2.04
N ASP A 83 -11.41 -6.72 1.64
CA ASP A 83 -11.88 -7.57 0.55
C ASP A 83 -11.60 -9.03 0.90
N GLU A 84 -12.60 -9.69 1.44
CA GLU A 84 -12.46 -11.08 1.89
C GLU A 84 -12.09 -12.02 0.74
N SER A 85 -12.65 -11.81 -0.42
CA SER A 85 -12.35 -12.70 -1.53
C SER A 85 -10.90 -12.55 -1.98
N LYS A 86 -10.38 -11.34 -1.93
CA LYS A 86 -8.99 -11.14 -2.27
C LYS A 86 -8.06 -11.72 -1.24
N LYS A 87 -8.45 -11.64 0.01
CA LYS A 87 -7.69 -12.25 1.07
C LYS A 87 -7.54 -13.74 0.81
N PHE A 88 -8.60 -14.35 0.36
CA PHE A 88 -8.59 -15.77 0.07
C PHE A 88 -7.66 -16.08 -1.11
N LEU A 89 -7.68 -15.23 -2.13
CA LEU A 89 -6.85 -15.43 -3.30
C LEU A 89 -5.37 -15.22 -3.01
N LEU A 90 -5.05 -14.43 -2.01
CA LEU A 90 -3.67 -14.15 -1.70
C LEU A 90 -2.97 -15.28 -0.95
N LYS A 91 -3.73 -16.17 -0.36
CA LYS A 91 -3.15 -17.27 0.36
C LYS A 91 -2.31 -18.21 -0.48
N PRO A 92 -2.77 -18.59 -1.64
CA PRO A 92 -2.12 -19.68 -2.38
C PRO A 92 -0.67 -19.45 -2.69
N GLU A 93 -0.28 -18.22 -2.84
CA GLU A 93 1.09 -18.00 -3.21
C GLU A 93 2.04 -18.50 -2.14
N THR A 94 1.54 -18.67 -0.96
CA THR A 94 2.41 -19.10 0.12
C THR A 94 2.85 -20.53 -0.04
N GLU A 95 2.08 -21.33 -0.69
CA GLU A 95 2.49 -22.69 -0.86
C GLU A 95 3.05 -22.99 -2.20
N ALA A 96 3.20 -22.00 -3.01
CA ALA A 96 3.77 -22.21 -4.33
C ALA A 96 5.20 -22.76 -4.24
#